data_f6ebfd2a1752c5e68ff48e6b9fa132c3
#
_entry.id   f6ebfd2a1752c5e68ff48e6b9fa132c3
#
_cell.length_a   1.000
_cell.length_b   1.000
_cell.length_c   1.000
_cell.angle_alpha   90.00
_cell.angle_beta   90.00
_cell.angle_gamma   90.00
#
_symmetry.space_group_name_H-M   'P 1'
#
loop_
_entity.id
_entity.type
_entity.pdbx_description
1 polymer ?
#
loop_
_entity_poly.entity_id
_entity_poly.type
_entity_poly.pdbx_seq_one_letter_code
_entity_poly.pdbx_strand_id
1 'polypeptide(L)'
;MIQFVQLPCFEIILTRKKPDEVIIGFGNEEFDREGRYVEARFNNLIVVSIYFPSGSSSEERQQAKFRFLDVIKGRLDELLRDGRDVVLCGDFNIAHKEIDIKNWKGNLKNSGFLPEERQWITDRLREGWQDVFRRLDPRPDRFTWWSNRGRARINNVGWRIDYQFSTPAIASTAKETDIYRDERFSDHAPLTVVYDFNLQ
;
A
#
# COMPACT_ATOMS: atom_id res chain seq x y z
N MET A 1 12.98 14.47 -2.05
CA MET A 1 11.77 13.86 -2.65
C MET A 1 12.09 12.40 -2.88
N ILE A 2 11.34 11.51 -2.28
CA ILE A 2 11.38 10.07 -2.54
C ILE A 2 10.23 9.80 -3.50
N GLN A 3 10.47 9.15 -4.62
CA GLN A 3 9.45 8.85 -5.61
C GLN A 3 9.34 7.33 -5.75
N PHE A 4 8.12 6.83 -5.69
CA PHE A 4 7.82 5.41 -5.87
C PHE A 4 7.37 5.20 -7.32
N VAL A 5 7.95 4.21 -7.98
CA VAL A 5 7.51 3.74 -9.29
C VAL A 5 7.27 2.25 -9.18
N GLN A 6 6.02 1.85 -9.33
CA GLN A 6 5.66 0.44 -9.43
C GLN A 6 5.89 -0.03 -10.87
N LEU A 7 6.81 -0.97 -11.05
CA LEU A 7 6.97 -1.69 -12.30
C LEU A 7 6.31 -3.08 -12.17
N PRO A 8 5.72 -3.61 -13.23
CA PRO A 8 5.14 -4.95 -13.17
C PRO A 8 6.27 -5.97 -12.94
N CYS A 9 6.36 -6.54 -11.75
CA CYS A 9 7.22 -7.62 -11.28
C CYS A 9 8.30 -7.27 -10.24
N PHE A 10 8.61 -5.99 -9.94
CA PHE A 10 9.59 -5.65 -8.89
C PHE A 10 9.20 -4.36 -8.18
N GLU A 11 9.31 -4.37 -6.84
CA GLU A 11 9.18 -3.16 -6.06
C GLU A 11 10.45 -2.30 -6.17
N ILE A 12 10.26 -0.98 -6.29
CA ILE A 12 11.36 -0.02 -6.47
C ILE A 12 11.17 1.17 -5.55
N ILE A 13 12.27 1.65 -4.97
CA ILE A 13 12.36 2.93 -4.28
C ILE A 13 13.33 3.83 -5.04
N LEU A 14 12.85 4.99 -5.50
CA LEU A 14 13.68 6.04 -6.06
C LEU A 14 13.89 7.15 -5.04
N THR A 15 15.13 7.51 -4.77
CA THR A 15 15.47 8.52 -3.77
C THR A 15 16.63 9.40 -4.21
N ARG A 16 16.62 10.68 -3.80
CA ARG A 16 17.76 11.61 -4.01
C ARG A 16 18.83 11.48 -2.95
N LYS A 17 18.48 10.99 -1.76
CA LYS A 17 19.43 10.70 -0.68
C LYS A 17 19.75 9.22 -0.71
N LYS A 18 21.06 8.88 -0.70
CA LYS A 18 21.49 7.49 -0.62
C LYS A 18 21.00 6.90 0.73
N PRO A 19 20.32 5.75 0.74
CA PRO A 19 20.01 5.05 1.98
C PRO A 19 21.28 4.49 2.62
N ASP A 20 21.24 4.33 3.94
CA ASP A 20 22.32 3.72 4.71
C ASP A 20 22.34 2.19 4.50
N GLU A 21 21.16 1.60 4.34
CA GLU A 21 20.99 0.17 4.09
C GLU A 21 19.81 -0.06 3.16
N VAL A 22 19.87 -1.12 2.35
CA VAL A 22 18.78 -1.60 1.51
C VAL A 22 18.56 -3.08 1.80
N ILE A 23 17.31 -3.48 2.07
CA ILE A 23 16.90 -4.86 2.28
C ILE A 23 15.94 -5.25 1.17
N ILE A 24 16.21 -6.38 0.50
CA ILE A 24 15.34 -6.95 -0.53
C ILE A 24 14.75 -8.25 0.02
N GLY A 25 13.43 -8.34 -0.02
CA GLY A 25 12.70 -9.43 0.64
C GLY A 25 12.52 -9.19 2.14
N PHE A 26 11.75 -10.04 2.77
CA PHE A 26 11.46 -9.97 4.22
C PHE A 26 11.70 -11.31 4.95
N GLY A 27 12.45 -12.23 4.31
CA GLY A 27 12.83 -13.52 4.90
C GLY A 27 11.84 -14.65 4.63
N ASN A 28 10.94 -14.51 3.67
CA ASN A 28 10.06 -15.59 3.23
C ASN A 28 10.35 -15.97 1.78
N GLU A 29 10.90 -17.18 1.57
CA GLU A 29 11.39 -17.65 0.27
C GLU A 29 10.30 -17.67 -0.81
N GLU A 30 9.05 -18.01 -0.47
CA GLU A 30 7.92 -18.04 -1.41
C GLU A 30 7.71 -16.65 -2.05
N PHE A 31 7.73 -15.61 -1.25
CA PHE A 31 7.38 -14.26 -1.70
C PHE A 31 8.59 -13.40 -2.05
N ASP A 32 9.75 -13.67 -1.47
CA ASP A 32 10.98 -12.95 -1.80
C ASP A 32 11.42 -13.22 -3.25
N ARG A 33 11.18 -14.44 -3.77
CA ARG A 33 11.39 -14.78 -5.18
C ARG A 33 10.50 -14.01 -6.16
N GLU A 34 9.36 -13.51 -5.69
CA GLU A 34 8.43 -12.72 -6.49
C GLU A 34 8.76 -11.21 -6.49
N GLY A 35 9.81 -10.77 -5.76
CA GLY A 35 10.29 -9.38 -5.74
C GLY A 35 9.28 -8.38 -5.15
N ARG A 36 8.51 -8.79 -4.14
CA ARG A 36 7.37 -8.03 -3.60
C ARG A 36 7.70 -7.05 -2.50
N TYR A 37 8.96 -6.97 -2.08
CA TYR A 37 9.36 -6.17 -0.93
C TYR A 37 10.75 -5.59 -1.12
N VAL A 38 10.86 -4.28 -0.94
CA VAL A 38 12.13 -3.58 -0.80
C VAL A 38 12.04 -2.54 0.31
N GLU A 39 13.09 -2.42 1.09
CA GLU A 39 13.18 -1.53 2.23
C GLU A 39 14.45 -0.69 2.11
N ALA A 40 14.31 0.62 2.18
CA ALA A 40 15.43 1.58 2.25
C ALA A 40 15.46 2.22 3.64
N ARG A 41 16.59 2.08 4.32
CA ARG A 41 16.81 2.61 5.66
C ARG A 41 17.67 3.85 5.61
N PHE A 42 17.20 4.86 6.28
CA PHE A 42 17.92 6.11 6.56
C PHE A 42 18.07 6.24 8.07
N ASN A 43 18.90 7.18 8.55
CA ASN A 43 19.14 7.34 9.98
C ASN A 43 17.87 7.36 10.83
N ASN A 44 16.89 8.18 10.46
CA ASN A 44 15.65 8.38 11.23
C ASN A 44 14.37 7.88 10.52
N LEU A 45 14.48 7.23 9.36
CA LEU A 45 13.34 6.81 8.53
C LEU A 45 13.58 5.46 7.87
N ILE A 46 12.59 4.61 7.87
CA ILE A 46 12.50 3.42 7.03
C ILE A 46 11.41 3.64 5.98
N VAL A 47 11.75 3.42 4.72
CA VAL A 47 10.79 3.45 3.61
C VAL A 47 10.68 2.07 3.03
N VAL A 48 9.46 1.55 2.95
CA VAL A 48 9.17 0.24 2.39
C VAL A 48 8.28 0.39 1.16
N SER A 49 8.64 -0.28 0.06
CA SER A 49 7.77 -0.52 -1.07
C SER A 49 7.37 -1.98 -1.09
N ILE A 50 6.05 -2.25 -1.17
CA ILE A 50 5.50 -3.59 -1.03
C ILE A 50 4.34 -3.84 -1.99
N TYR A 51 4.29 -5.03 -2.57
CA TYR A 51 3.22 -5.47 -3.45
C TYR A 51 2.55 -6.75 -2.93
N PHE A 52 1.30 -6.62 -2.49
CA PHE A 52 0.53 -7.78 -2.01
C PHE A 52 0.04 -8.62 -3.18
N PRO A 53 0.04 -9.96 -3.07
CA PRO A 53 -0.51 -10.79 -4.10
C PRO A 53 -1.97 -10.43 -4.45
N SER A 54 -2.29 -10.39 -5.74
CA SER A 54 -3.69 -10.37 -6.16
C SER A 54 -4.27 -11.77 -6.08
N GLY A 55 -5.43 -11.93 -5.45
CA GLY A 55 -6.16 -13.20 -5.39
C GLY A 55 -7.19 -13.39 -6.50
N SER A 56 -7.34 -12.41 -7.41
CA SER A 56 -8.47 -12.35 -8.33
C SER A 56 -8.44 -13.36 -9.48
N SER A 57 -7.29 -13.99 -9.76
CA SER A 57 -7.13 -14.86 -10.94
C SER A 57 -7.50 -16.33 -10.70
N SER A 58 -7.38 -16.82 -9.47
CA SER A 58 -7.73 -18.20 -9.09
C SER A 58 -7.83 -18.35 -7.57
N GLU A 59 -8.47 -19.44 -7.13
CA GLU A 59 -8.51 -19.81 -5.70
C GLU A 59 -7.09 -20.01 -5.12
N GLU A 60 -6.19 -20.62 -5.88
CA GLU A 60 -4.79 -20.82 -5.48
C GLU A 60 -4.10 -19.47 -5.20
N ARG A 61 -4.30 -18.47 -6.04
CA ARG A 61 -3.76 -17.11 -5.83
C ARG A 61 -4.41 -16.43 -4.63
N GLN A 62 -5.68 -16.67 -4.36
CA GLN A 62 -6.33 -16.16 -3.14
C GLN A 62 -5.73 -16.81 -1.89
N GLN A 63 -5.46 -18.10 -1.91
CA GLN A 63 -4.78 -18.78 -0.80
C GLN A 63 -3.33 -18.29 -0.63
N ALA A 64 -2.60 -18.03 -1.72
CA ALA A 64 -1.27 -17.42 -1.66
C ALA A 64 -1.34 -16.02 -1.01
N LYS A 65 -2.36 -15.23 -1.33
CA LYS A 65 -2.57 -13.93 -0.69
C LYS A 65 -2.80 -14.07 0.83
N PHE A 66 -3.63 -15.00 1.26
CA PHE A 66 -3.83 -15.23 2.69
C PHE A 66 -2.54 -15.66 3.40
N ARG A 67 -1.75 -16.56 2.81
CA ARG A 67 -0.43 -16.90 3.36
C ARG A 67 0.50 -15.68 3.46
N PHE A 68 0.49 -14.82 2.42
CA PHE A 68 1.25 -13.57 2.44
C PHE A 68 0.84 -12.67 3.61
N LEU A 69 -0.47 -12.47 3.81
CA LEU A 69 -0.99 -11.65 4.90
C LEU A 69 -0.55 -12.17 6.29
N ASP A 70 -0.48 -13.50 6.44
CA ASP A 70 -0.02 -14.12 7.69
C ASP A 70 1.48 -13.89 7.94
N VAL A 71 2.32 -14.11 6.92
CA VAL A 71 3.78 -14.05 7.11
C VAL A 71 4.31 -12.63 7.16
N ILE A 72 3.74 -11.68 6.39
CA ILE A 72 4.20 -10.29 6.40
C ILE A 72 3.91 -9.58 7.72
N LYS A 73 2.94 -10.06 8.48
CA LYS A 73 2.60 -9.51 9.80
C LYS A 73 3.81 -9.42 10.71
N GLY A 74 4.62 -10.49 10.79
CA GLY A 74 5.81 -10.52 11.63
C GLY A 74 6.78 -9.37 11.28
N ARG A 75 7.00 -9.13 9.98
CA ARG A 75 7.85 -8.03 9.52
C ARG A 75 7.28 -6.66 9.88
N LEU A 76 5.97 -6.47 9.72
CA LEU A 76 5.31 -5.21 10.08
C LEU A 76 5.38 -4.94 11.59
N ASP A 77 5.28 -5.97 12.43
CA ASP A 77 5.43 -5.87 13.87
C ASP A 77 6.88 -5.50 14.28
N GLU A 78 7.88 -6.01 13.55
CA GLU A 78 9.29 -5.62 13.75
C GLU A 78 9.50 -4.16 13.41
N LEU A 79 8.96 -3.68 12.28
CA LEU A 79 9.05 -2.30 11.86
C LEU A 79 8.42 -1.33 12.86
N LEU A 80 7.28 -1.68 13.46
CA LEU A 80 6.66 -0.85 14.51
C LEU A 80 7.53 -0.76 15.78
N ARG A 81 8.38 -1.78 16.04
CA ARG A 81 9.27 -1.84 17.21
C ARG A 81 10.67 -1.30 16.95
N ASP A 82 11.03 -1.01 15.71
CA ASP A 82 12.38 -0.55 15.32
C ASP A 82 12.78 0.77 16.02
N GLY A 83 11.81 1.65 16.27
CA GLY A 83 12.02 2.95 16.93
C GLY A 83 12.25 4.10 15.96
N ARG A 84 12.49 3.85 14.67
CA ARG A 84 12.49 4.86 13.61
C ARG A 84 11.08 5.10 13.11
N ASP A 85 10.90 6.23 12.42
CA ASP A 85 9.71 6.44 11.62
C ASP A 85 9.67 5.48 10.43
N VAL A 86 8.47 4.99 10.08
CA VAL A 86 8.28 4.08 8.96
C VAL A 86 7.21 4.62 8.02
N VAL A 87 7.47 4.56 6.72
CA VAL A 87 6.48 4.77 5.66
C VAL A 87 6.45 3.53 4.79
N LEU A 88 5.32 2.83 4.79
CA LEU A 88 5.05 1.62 4.01
C LEU A 88 4.12 1.97 2.86
N CYS A 89 4.60 1.86 1.63
CA CYS A 89 3.88 2.21 0.41
C CYS A 89 3.66 1.00 -0.48
N GLY A 90 2.55 0.96 -1.19
CA GLY A 90 2.36 -0.03 -2.24
C GLY A 90 0.92 -0.41 -2.51
N ASP A 91 0.75 -1.33 -3.45
CA ASP A 91 -0.53 -1.93 -3.76
C ASP A 91 -0.80 -3.12 -2.82
N PHE A 92 -1.78 -2.93 -1.93
CA PHE A 92 -2.20 -3.99 -1.00
C PHE A 92 -3.21 -4.95 -1.63
N ASN A 93 -3.71 -4.62 -2.82
CA ASN A 93 -4.77 -5.36 -3.49
C ASN A 93 -6.02 -5.58 -2.60
N ILE A 94 -6.27 -4.68 -1.63
CA ILE A 94 -7.39 -4.71 -0.69
C ILE A 94 -8.01 -3.33 -0.59
N ALA A 95 -9.31 -3.20 -0.81
CA ALA A 95 -10.09 -2.04 -0.42
C ALA A 95 -10.58 -2.26 1.03
N HIS A 96 -10.28 -1.34 1.95
CA HIS A 96 -10.56 -1.54 3.37
C HIS A 96 -12.05 -1.41 3.72
N LYS A 97 -12.65 -0.29 3.33
CA LYS A 97 -14.04 0.07 3.68
C LYS A 97 -14.90 0.30 2.44
N GLU A 98 -16.20 0.41 2.64
CA GLU A 98 -17.17 0.69 1.58
C GLU A 98 -16.87 1.98 0.82
N ILE A 99 -16.25 2.97 1.49
CA ILE A 99 -15.81 4.22 0.89
C ILE A 99 -14.62 4.04 -0.08
N ASP A 100 -13.90 2.92 0.03
CA ASP A 100 -12.69 2.63 -0.75
C ASP A 100 -12.97 1.87 -2.06
N ILE A 101 -14.23 1.59 -2.35
CA ILE A 101 -14.61 0.80 -3.52
C ILE A 101 -15.98 1.23 -4.06
N LYS A 102 -16.07 1.42 -5.36
CA LYS A 102 -17.36 1.61 -6.03
C LYS A 102 -18.12 0.30 -6.09
N ASN A 103 -19.46 0.37 -5.94
CA ASN A 103 -20.35 -0.81 -6.00
C ASN A 103 -19.97 -1.91 -4.98
N TRP A 104 -19.61 -1.51 -3.76
CA TRP A 104 -19.15 -2.41 -2.70
C TRP A 104 -20.07 -3.60 -2.44
N LYS A 105 -21.42 -3.43 -2.53
CA LYS A 105 -22.39 -4.50 -2.32
C LYS A 105 -22.23 -5.68 -3.28
N GLY A 106 -21.87 -5.39 -4.53
CA GLY A 106 -21.61 -6.42 -5.54
C GLY A 106 -20.23 -7.08 -5.40
N ASN A 107 -19.35 -6.54 -4.55
CA ASN A 107 -17.98 -7.01 -4.41
C ASN A 107 -17.68 -7.73 -3.09
N LEU A 108 -18.69 -7.95 -2.23
CA LEU A 108 -18.52 -8.58 -0.90
C LEU A 108 -17.88 -9.97 -0.91
N LYS A 109 -17.92 -10.66 -2.05
CA LYS A 109 -17.35 -12.00 -2.26
C LYS A 109 -16.15 -12.00 -3.21
N ASN A 110 -15.67 -10.83 -3.60
CA ASN A 110 -14.56 -10.70 -4.54
C ASN A 110 -13.25 -10.50 -3.81
N SER A 111 -12.18 -11.12 -4.33
CA SER A 111 -10.82 -10.86 -3.89
C SER A 111 -10.54 -9.36 -3.87
N GLY A 112 -9.86 -8.90 -2.82
CA GLY A 112 -9.61 -7.49 -2.56
C GLY A 112 -10.70 -6.79 -1.74
N PHE A 113 -11.83 -7.46 -1.48
CA PHE A 113 -12.89 -6.93 -0.60
C PHE A 113 -13.53 -7.99 0.31
N LEU A 114 -12.88 -9.14 0.47
CA LEU A 114 -13.32 -10.19 1.39
C LEU A 114 -13.28 -9.70 2.84
N PRO A 115 -14.18 -10.20 3.72
CA PRO A 115 -14.19 -9.81 5.13
C PRO A 115 -12.84 -10.00 5.84
N GLU A 116 -12.15 -11.10 5.54
CA GLU A 116 -10.85 -11.46 6.13
C GLU A 116 -9.75 -10.47 5.71
N GLU A 117 -9.72 -10.07 4.44
CA GLU A 117 -8.77 -9.08 3.91
C GLU A 117 -8.99 -7.70 4.55
N ARG A 118 -10.25 -7.28 4.63
CA ARG A 118 -10.65 -6.01 5.28
C ARG A 118 -10.33 -6.02 6.77
N GLN A 119 -10.56 -7.15 7.43
CA GLN A 119 -10.24 -7.32 8.85
C GLN A 119 -8.75 -7.22 9.09
N TRP A 120 -7.92 -7.82 8.21
CA TRP A 120 -6.47 -7.72 8.29
C TRP A 120 -5.99 -6.25 8.32
N ILE A 121 -6.50 -5.39 7.42
CA ILE A 121 -6.19 -3.94 7.46
C ILE A 121 -6.65 -3.31 8.77
N THR A 122 -7.87 -3.64 9.22
CA THR A 122 -8.40 -3.12 10.50
C THR A 122 -7.47 -3.46 11.65
N ASP A 123 -6.93 -4.67 11.70
CA ASP A 123 -6.03 -5.12 12.76
C ASP A 123 -4.68 -4.40 12.69
N ARG A 124 -4.10 -4.19 11.49
CA ARG A 124 -2.88 -3.37 11.34
C ARG A 124 -3.08 -1.94 11.88
N LEU A 125 -4.22 -1.33 11.61
CA LEU A 125 -4.53 0.02 12.13
C LEU A 125 -4.68 0.01 13.65
N ARG A 126 -5.27 -1.04 14.25
CA ARG A 126 -5.38 -1.20 15.72
C ARG A 126 -4.02 -1.43 16.39
N GLU A 127 -3.07 -2.06 15.71
CA GLU A 127 -1.71 -2.29 16.18
C GLU A 127 -0.82 -1.04 16.14
N GLY A 128 -1.28 0.05 15.50
CA GLY A 128 -0.60 1.35 15.53
C GLY A 128 -0.29 1.94 14.16
N TRP A 129 -0.44 1.19 13.07
CA TRP A 129 -0.30 1.74 11.72
C TRP A 129 -1.35 2.81 11.44
N GLN A 130 -0.99 3.81 10.64
CA GLN A 130 -1.88 4.89 10.22
C GLN A 130 -2.08 4.86 8.70
N ASP A 131 -3.32 4.83 8.23
CA ASP A 131 -3.66 5.08 6.82
C ASP A 131 -3.58 6.59 6.58
N VAL A 132 -2.43 7.07 6.10
CA VAL A 132 -2.13 8.50 5.99
C VAL A 132 -3.07 9.18 5.00
N PHE A 133 -3.42 8.51 3.91
CA PHE A 133 -4.37 9.07 2.94
C PHE A 133 -5.72 9.35 3.62
N ARG A 134 -6.31 8.35 4.29
CA ARG A 134 -7.63 8.51 4.93
C ARG A 134 -7.63 9.43 6.12
N ARG A 135 -6.50 9.64 6.75
CA ARG A 135 -6.31 10.66 7.78
C ARG A 135 -6.46 12.09 7.22
N LEU A 136 -5.97 12.33 5.99
CA LEU A 136 -5.98 13.66 5.34
C LEU A 136 -7.20 13.85 4.42
N ASP A 137 -7.66 12.81 3.74
CA ASP A 137 -8.77 12.87 2.79
C ASP A 137 -9.88 11.86 3.12
N PRO A 138 -10.90 12.26 3.90
CA PRO A 138 -12.03 11.40 4.23
C PRO A 138 -13.10 11.32 3.13
N ARG A 139 -12.91 12.01 1.99
CA ARG A 139 -13.93 12.11 0.93
C ARG A 139 -14.18 10.76 0.26
N PRO A 140 -15.41 10.47 -0.16
CA PRO A 140 -15.72 9.29 -0.98
C PRO A 140 -15.19 9.43 -2.41
N ASP A 141 -15.25 8.31 -3.14
CA ASP A 141 -14.92 8.25 -4.58
C ASP A 141 -13.47 8.67 -4.91
N ARG A 142 -12.56 8.52 -3.95
CA ARG A 142 -11.12 8.71 -4.10
C ARG A 142 -10.46 7.36 -4.30
N PHE A 143 -10.28 6.96 -5.56
CA PHE A 143 -9.77 5.64 -5.94
C PHE A 143 -8.39 5.77 -6.56
N THR A 144 -7.59 4.71 -6.44
CA THR A 144 -6.23 4.61 -6.99
C THR A 144 -6.14 3.64 -8.16
N TRP A 145 -7.12 2.74 -8.34
CA TRP A 145 -7.16 1.76 -9.41
C TRP A 145 -8.52 1.70 -10.11
N TRP A 146 -8.50 1.47 -11.43
CA TRP A 146 -9.70 1.27 -12.26
C TRP A 146 -9.46 0.15 -13.27
N SER A 147 -10.39 -0.79 -13.35
CA SER A 147 -10.36 -1.83 -14.37
C SER A 147 -10.18 -1.25 -15.78
N ASN A 148 -9.36 -1.93 -16.60
CA ASN A 148 -9.20 -1.61 -18.02
C ASN A 148 -10.43 -1.97 -18.86
N ARG A 149 -11.44 -2.64 -18.27
CA ARG A 149 -12.67 -3.05 -18.95
C ARG A 149 -13.69 -1.92 -18.98
N GLY A 150 -14.36 -1.75 -20.14
CA GLY A 150 -15.41 -0.76 -20.31
C GLY A 150 -14.90 0.68 -20.11
N ARG A 151 -15.70 1.50 -19.44
CA ARG A 151 -15.42 2.92 -19.15
C ARG A 151 -15.18 3.18 -17.66
N ALA A 152 -14.59 2.22 -16.95
CA ALA A 152 -14.47 2.26 -15.49
C ALA A 152 -13.78 3.55 -15.00
N ARG A 153 -12.64 3.94 -15.57
CA ARG A 153 -11.91 5.17 -15.20
C ARG A 153 -12.71 6.45 -15.48
N ILE A 154 -13.38 6.53 -16.63
CA ILE A 154 -14.20 7.68 -17.03
C ILE A 154 -15.40 7.84 -16.08
N ASN A 155 -16.04 6.74 -15.72
CA ASN A 155 -17.22 6.71 -14.86
C ASN A 155 -16.84 6.69 -13.35
N ASN A 156 -15.56 6.77 -13.03
CA ASN A 156 -15.01 6.65 -11.69
C ASN A 156 -15.50 5.38 -10.93
N VAL A 157 -15.57 4.25 -11.63
CA VAL A 157 -15.86 2.93 -11.02
C VAL A 157 -14.53 2.30 -10.65
N GLY A 158 -14.01 2.66 -9.48
CA GLY A 158 -12.65 2.34 -9.05
C GLY A 158 -12.59 1.75 -7.64
N TRP A 159 -11.36 1.42 -7.24
CA TRP A 159 -10.98 0.91 -5.94
C TRP A 159 -9.78 1.71 -5.42
N ARG A 160 -9.71 1.94 -4.11
CA ARG A 160 -8.51 2.41 -3.44
C ARG A 160 -7.81 1.20 -2.83
N ILE A 161 -6.77 0.75 -3.48
CA ILE A 161 -5.99 -0.42 -3.10
C ILE A 161 -4.50 -0.11 -2.89
N ASP A 162 -4.07 1.08 -3.29
CA ASP A 162 -2.74 1.61 -3.01
C ASP A 162 -2.76 2.43 -1.72
N TYR A 163 -1.76 2.22 -0.86
CA TYR A 163 -1.69 2.83 0.46
C TYR A 163 -0.33 3.48 0.73
N GLN A 164 -0.36 4.45 1.62
CA GLN A 164 0.78 4.84 2.44
C GLN A 164 0.39 4.63 3.90
N PHE A 165 0.85 3.51 4.48
CA PHE A 165 0.77 3.31 5.91
C PHE A 165 2.02 3.89 6.57
N SER A 166 1.89 4.42 7.78
CA SER A 166 3.04 4.92 8.50
C SER A 166 2.91 4.75 10.02
N THR A 167 4.03 4.89 10.71
CA THR A 167 4.05 5.03 12.18
C THR A 167 3.39 6.36 12.59
N PRO A 168 2.84 6.45 13.82
CA PRO A 168 2.06 7.61 14.25
C PRO A 168 2.83 8.94 14.23
N ALA A 169 4.13 8.92 14.56
CA ALA A 169 4.92 10.14 14.63
C ALA A 169 5.02 10.80 13.26
N ILE A 170 5.49 10.08 12.24
CA ILE A 170 5.59 10.64 10.88
C ILE A 170 4.20 10.90 10.26
N ALA A 171 3.16 10.08 10.56
CA ALA A 171 1.79 10.36 10.12
C ALA A 171 1.31 11.74 10.59
N SER A 172 1.74 12.19 11.78
CA SER A 172 1.37 13.50 12.31
C SER A 172 1.96 14.67 11.54
N THR A 173 3.05 14.46 10.81
CA THR A 173 3.72 15.48 10.00
C THR A 173 3.17 15.56 8.58
N ALA A 174 2.28 14.66 8.17
CA ALA A 174 1.65 14.68 6.85
C ALA A 174 0.74 15.91 6.69
N LYS A 175 0.95 16.68 5.62
CA LYS A 175 0.26 17.96 5.35
C LYS A 175 -0.73 17.85 4.21
N GLU A 176 -0.36 17.16 3.14
CA GLU A 176 -1.13 17.10 1.90
C GLU A 176 -1.12 15.69 1.34
N THR A 177 -2.19 15.33 0.66
CA THR A 177 -2.28 14.09 -0.12
C THR A 177 -3.09 14.31 -1.38
N ASP A 178 -2.72 13.62 -2.45
CA ASP A 178 -3.48 13.61 -3.68
C ASP A 178 -3.36 12.28 -4.42
N ILE A 179 -4.31 12.02 -5.31
CA ILE A 179 -4.29 10.93 -6.29
C ILE A 179 -4.22 11.57 -7.68
N TYR A 180 -3.05 11.48 -8.32
CA TYR A 180 -2.80 12.12 -9.61
C TYR A 180 -3.58 11.42 -10.75
N ARG A 181 -4.48 12.15 -11.41
CA ARG A 181 -5.40 11.61 -12.41
C ARG A 181 -5.32 12.32 -13.78
N ASP A 182 -4.51 13.36 -13.90
CA ASP A 182 -4.47 14.21 -15.12
C ASP A 182 -3.95 13.44 -16.32
N GLU A 183 -2.95 12.57 -16.11
CA GLU A 183 -2.44 11.68 -17.13
C GLU A 183 -2.60 10.22 -16.71
N ARG A 184 -2.74 9.34 -17.71
CA ARG A 184 -2.87 7.91 -17.46
C ARG A 184 -1.57 7.21 -17.81
N PHE A 185 -0.83 6.76 -16.78
CA PHE A 185 0.39 5.96 -16.94
C PHE A 185 0.09 4.44 -16.88
N SER A 186 -0.92 4.05 -16.10
CA SER A 186 -1.34 2.67 -15.95
C SER A 186 -2.84 2.59 -15.59
N ASP A 187 -3.33 1.44 -15.17
CA ASP A 187 -4.64 1.27 -14.52
C ASP A 187 -4.65 1.74 -13.07
N HIS A 188 -3.48 1.97 -12.46
CA HIS A 188 -3.33 2.70 -11.21
C HIS A 188 -3.06 4.20 -11.44
N ALA A 189 -3.32 4.99 -10.41
CA ALA A 189 -2.94 6.41 -10.35
C ALA A 189 -1.98 6.63 -9.17
N PRO A 190 -0.92 7.44 -9.35
CA PRO A 190 0.01 7.75 -8.28
C PRO A 190 -0.69 8.37 -7.07
N LEU A 191 -0.43 7.79 -5.89
CA LEU A 191 -0.81 8.34 -4.59
C LEU A 191 0.37 9.14 -4.05
N THR A 192 0.17 10.42 -3.76
CA THR A 192 1.20 11.30 -3.19
C THR A 192 0.84 11.73 -1.78
N VAL A 193 1.85 11.84 -0.93
CA VAL A 193 1.74 12.44 0.41
C VAL A 193 2.93 13.36 0.64
N VAL A 194 2.67 14.54 1.16
CA VAL A 194 3.70 15.50 1.56
C VAL A 194 3.82 15.48 3.08
N TYR A 195 5.02 15.22 3.57
CA TYR A 195 5.35 15.22 5.00
C TYR A 195 6.25 16.42 5.34
N ASP A 196 5.93 17.12 6.41
CA ASP A 196 6.82 18.10 7.04
C ASP A 196 7.81 17.37 7.94
N PHE A 197 8.77 16.70 7.30
CA PHE A 197 9.71 15.77 7.94
C PHE A 197 11.15 16.05 7.46
N ASN A 198 12.07 16.13 8.41
CA ASN A 198 13.49 16.30 8.11
C ASN A 198 14.20 14.96 8.04
N LEU A 199 14.52 14.52 6.84
CA LEU A 199 15.29 13.29 6.61
C LEU A 199 16.77 13.53 6.95
N GLN A 200 17.23 12.87 8.00
CA GLN A 200 18.62 12.92 8.48
C GLN A 200 19.54 11.92 7.76
#